data_01837ca132448b665e0f8a062c1f2b40
#
_entry.id   01837ca132448b665e0f8a062c1f2b40
#
_cell.length_a   1.000
_cell.length_b   1.000
_cell.length_c   1.000
_cell.angle_alpha   90.00
_cell.angle_beta   90.00
_cell.angle_gamma   90.00
#
_symmetry.space_group_name_H-M   'P 1'
#
loop_
_entity.id
_entity.type
_entity.pdbx_description
1 polymer ?
#
loop_
_entity_poly.entity_id
_entity_poly.type
_entity_poly.pdbx_seq_one_letter_code
_entity_poly.pdbx_strand_id
1 'polypeptide(L)'
;AVLEVSKASAAGPADGERQKESGGSGDEPLPQSLDIDPCNRSMDRLLAALGKLADASPLFAHASSVPRAGVLLAIPSLVASGLLSVARRIYGTLGPAFYGLRTTLVAYVLLSLLRIPRPENLKEHAPGDLGRIVGLDRMPEIKTLRRKLARLARLKGSQELGQEMARRRIAERGRLFGFLYIDGHVRAYHGKRRIAK
;
A
#
# COMPACT_ATOMS: atom_id res chain seq x y z
N ALA A 1 -40.63 28.31 -20.99
CA ALA A 1 -40.79 29.31 -22.03
C ALA A 1 -39.41 29.70 -22.52
N VAL A 2 -39.22 29.29 -23.71
CA VAL A 2 -38.71 29.83 -24.99
C VAL A 2 -37.19 29.78 -25.15
N LEU A 3 -36.75 28.86 -25.91
CA LEU A 3 -36.05 28.73 -27.19
C LEU A 3 -35.60 30.03 -27.89
N GLU A 4 -34.34 30.06 -28.37
CA GLU A 4 -33.91 30.40 -29.73
C GLU A 4 -32.38 30.28 -29.80
N VAL A 5 -31.80 29.48 -30.54
CA VAL A 5 -31.51 29.12 -31.94
C VAL A 5 -30.96 30.26 -32.79
N SER A 6 -29.83 29.93 -33.42
CA SER A 6 -29.27 30.44 -34.69
C SER A 6 -28.19 31.53 -34.56
N LYS A 7 -27.07 31.52 -35.28
CA LYS A 7 -26.76 31.04 -36.64
C LYS A 7 -25.22 30.99 -36.85
N ALA A 8 -24.86 30.11 -37.72
CA ALA A 8 -23.52 29.93 -38.27
C ALA A 8 -23.06 31.09 -39.17
N SER A 9 -21.76 31.33 -39.29
CA SER A 9 -21.14 31.75 -40.54
C SER A 9 -19.63 31.49 -40.55
N ALA A 10 -19.17 31.05 -41.53
CA ALA A 10 -18.23 30.35 -42.29
C ALA A 10 -16.88 31.08 -42.53
N ALA A 11 -15.88 30.25 -42.83
CA ALA A 11 -14.75 30.39 -43.76
C ALA A 11 -13.40 30.96 -43.25
N GLY A 12 -12.47 30.11 -43.12
CA GLY A 12 -11.10 29.77 -43.27
C GLY A 12 -10.11 30.84 -43.89
N PRO A 13 -8.80 30.55 -44.17
CA PRO A 13 -8.07 29.29 -44.04
C PRO A 13 -6.68 29.38 -43.34
N ALA A 14 -6.08 28.23 -43.07
CA ALA A 14 -4.68 27.81 -43.09
C ALA A 14 -3.60 28.70 -42.46
N ASP A 15 -3.03 28.19 -41.37
CA ASP A 15 -1.56 28.18 -41.25
C ASP A 15 -1.13 26.98 -40.40
N GLY A 16 -0.08 26.31 -40.89
CA GLY A 16 0.38 25.04 -40.38
C GLY A 16 1.10 25.17 -39.04
N GLU A 17 0.46 24.70 -37.99
CA GLU A 17 1.14 24.41 -36.73
C GLU A 17 1.58 22.94 -36.66
N ARG A 18 2.90 22.79 -36.69
CA ARG A 18 3.57 21.53 -36.36
C ARG A 18 3.04 21.01 -35.03
N GLN A 19 2.28 19.95 -35.09
CA GLN A 19 1.99 19.12 -33.92
C GLN A 19 3.32 18.62 -33.37
N LYS A 20 3.74 19.21 -32.26
CA LYS A 20 4.66 18.53 -31.32
C LYS A 20 3.91 17.33 -30.77
N GLU A 21 4.28 16.16 -31.23
CA GLU A 21 3.99 14.92 -30.53
C GLU A 21 4.53 15.03 -29.11
N SER A 22 3.69 15.44 -28.17
CA SER A 22 3.92 15.24 -26.77
C SER A 22 3.83 13.74 -26.54
N GLY A 23 4.98 13.10 -26.38
CA GLY A 23 5.07 11.71 -25.96
C GLY A 23 4.28 11.52 -24.65
N GLY A 24 3.04 11.14 -24.77
CA GLY A 24 2.23 10.64 -23.67
C GLY A 24 2.89 9.37 -23.19
N SER A 25 3.60 9.43 -22.05
CA SER A 25 3.88 8.23 -21.28
C SER A 25 2.52 7.74 -20.77
N GLY A 26 1.89 6.89 -21.57
CA GLY A 26 0.67 6.20 -21.21
C GLY A 26 0.95 5.46 -19.89
N ASP A 27 0.23 5.86 -18.86
CA ASP A 27 0.18 5.18 -17.59
C ASP A 27 -0.62 3.87 -17.80
N GLU A 28 -0.04 2.94 -18.57
CA GLU A 28 -0.61 1.61 -18.72
C GLU A 28 -0.66 0.97 -17.35
N PRO A 29 -1.83 0.52 -16.92
CA PRO A 29 -1.95 -0.15 -15.63
C PRO A 29 -1.00 -1.34 -15.60
N LEU A 30 -0.08 -1.34 -14.64
CA LEU A 30 0.87 -2.44 -14.47
C LEU A 30 0.12 -3.77 -14.39
N PRO A 31 0.58 -4.80 -15.10
CA PRO A 31 -0.10 -6.08 -15.16
C PRO A 31 -0.31 -6.65 -13.76
N GLN A 32 -1.43 -7.32 -13.58
CA GLN A 32 -1.73 -8.06 -12.36
C GLN A 32 -0.81 -9.29 -12.26
N SER A 33 -0.74 -9.87 -11.07
CA SER A 33 -0.04 -11.13 -10.83
C SER A 33 -0.44 -12.19 -11.87
N LEU A 34 0.54 -12.90 -12.41
CA LEU A 34 0.34 -13.97 -13.38
C LEU A 34 0.41 -15.36 -12.74
N ASP A 35 1.11 -15.50 -11.62
CA ASP A 35 1.16 -16.78 -10.91
C ASP A 35 -0.20 -17.11 -10.30
N ILE A 36 -0.59 -18.37 -10.41
CA ILE A 36 -1.81 -18.95 -9.83
C ILE A 36 -1.49 -19.89 -8.65
N ASP A 37 -0.24 -20.32 -8.52
CA ASP A 37 0.24 -21.16 -7.43
C ASP A 37 0.79 -20.30 -6.28
N PRO A 38 0.17 -20.33 -5.10
CA PRO A 38 0.66 -19.57 -3.95
C PRO A 38 2.04 -19.99 -3.47
N CYS A 39 2.49 -21.20 -3.77
CA CYS A 39 3.81 -21.72 -3.37
C CYS A 39 4.91 -21.41 -4.39
N ASN A 40 4.55 -21.12 -5.64
CA ASN A 40 5.50 -20.77 -6.70
C ASN A 40 5.13 -19.41 -7.31
N ARG A 41 5.89 -18.38 -6.98
CA ARG A 41 5.66 -17.01 -7.43
C ARG A 41 6.81 -16.50 -8.32
N SER A 42 7.35 -17.40 -9.17
CA SER A 42 8.50 -17.11 -10.02
C SER A 42 8.21 -16.10 -11.13
N MET A 43 7.03 -16.19 -11.75
CA MET A 43 6.63 -15.25 -12.82
C MET A 43 6.40 -13.85 -12.26
N ASP A 44 5.72 -13.73 -11.12
CA ASP A 44 5.51 -12.42 -10.47
C ASP A 44 6.84 -11.78 -10.03
N ARG A 45 7.80 -12.59 -9.61
CA ARG A 45 9.15 -12.09 -9.31
C ARG A 45 9.88 -11.60 -10.55
N LEU A 46 9.73 -12.32 -11.66
CA LEU A 46 10.26 -11.91 -12.96
C LEU A 46 9.62 -10.60 -13.42
N LEU A 47 8.29 -10.51 -13.37
CA LEU A 47 7.58 -9.27 -13.72
C LEU A 47 8.01 -8.08 -12.86
N ALA A 48 8.20 -8.31 -11.56
CA ALA A 48 8.70 -7.28 -10.66
C ALA A 48 10.14 -6.84 -11.02
N ALA A 49 10.99 -7.78 -11.41
CA ALA A 49 12.35 -7.50 -11.86
C ALA A 49 12.38 -6.72 -13.19
N LEU A 50 11.45 -7.02 -14.09
CA LEU A 50 11.26 -6.30 -15.36
C LEU A 50 10.55 -4.94 -15.20
N GLY A 51 10.21 -4.55 -13.98
CA GLY A 51 9.51 -3.29 -13.75
C GLY A 51 8.00 -3.32 -14.04
N LYS A 52 7.44 -4.49 -14.31
CA LYS A 52 6.06 -4.68 -14.77
C LYS A 52 5.08 -5.11 -13.69
N LEU A 53 5.47 -5.18 -12.42
CA LEU A 53 4.61 -5.52 -11.28
C LEU A 53 4.87 -4.55 -10.14
N ALA A 54 3.83 -3.92 -9.60
CA ALA A 54 3.96 -2.97 -8.49
C ALA A 54 3.80 -3.61 -7.11
N ASP A 55 3.03 -4.71 -7.02
CA ASP A 55 2.77 -5.45 -5.77
C ASP A 55 2.14 -6.80 -6.12
N ALA A 56 2.74 -7.91 -5.70
CA ALA A 56 2.23 -9.24 -5.99
C ALA A 56 0.86 -9.46 -5.32
N SER A 57 -0.13 -9.94 -6.07
CA SER A 57 -1.46 -10.24 -5.53
C SER A 57 -1.40 -11.37 -4.52
N PRO A 58 -2.17 -11.32 -3.41
CA PRO A 58 -2.22 -12.42 -2.46
C PRO A 58 -2.95 -13.60 -3.11
N LEU A 59 -2.35 -14.78 -3.00
CA LEU A 59 -2.93 -16.05 -3.39
C LEU A 59 -3.01 -16.97 -2.18
N PHE A 60 -4.15 -17.64 -2.03
CA PHE A 60 -4.37 -18.57 -0.94
C PHE A 60 -4.72 -19.93 -1.50
N ALA A 61 -4.17 -21.00 -0.91
CA ALA A 61 -4.54 -22.37 -1.19
C ALA A 61 -5.01 -23.04 0.08
N HIS A 62 -5.73 -24.13 -0.07
CA HIS A 62 -6.10 -24.98 1.03
C HIS A 62 -4.85 -25.54 1.71
N ALA A 63 -4.82 -25.46 3.03
CA ALA A 63 -3.75 -26.04 3.83
C ALA A 63 -4.34 -26.66 5.11
N SER A 64 -3.85 -27.82 5.48
CA SER A 64 -4.29 -28.52 6.69
C SER A 64 -3.83 -27.84 7.97
N SER A 65 -2.71 -27.14 7.92
CA SER A 65 -2.17 -26.40 9.07
C SER A 65 -1.33 -25.22 8.61
N VAL A 66 -1.65 -24.05 9.13
CA VAL A 66 -0.84 -22.83 8.97
C VAL A 66 -0.60 -22.25 10.36
N PRO A 67 0.63 -22.27 10.87
CA PRO A 67 0.95 -21.68 12.16
C PRO A 67 0.50 -20.23 12.23
N ARG A 68 -0.13 -19.84 13.34
CA ARG A 68 -0.62 -18.47 13.60
C ARG A 68 -1.72 -17.97 12.64
N ALA A 69 -2.39 -18.84 11.90
CA ALA A 69 -3.48 -18.47 10.98
C ALA A 69 -4.62 -17.71 11.66
N GLY A 70 -4.80 -17.83 12.97
CA GLY A 70 -5.79 -17.07 13.74
C GLY A 70 -5.68 -15.55 13.55
N VAL A 71 -4.52 -15.01 13.16
CA VAL A 71 -4.35 -13.59 12.84
C VAL A 71 -5.17 -13.15 11.62
N LEU A 72 -5.57 -14.09 10.74
CA LEU A 72 -6.44 -13.81 9.59
C LEU A 72 -7.83 -13.31 10.01
N LEU A 73 -8.27 -13.60 11.24
CA LEU A 73 -9.51 -13.05 11.80
C LEU A 73 -9.50 -11.52 11.91
N ALA A 74 -8.33 -10.89 11.87
CA ALA A 74 -8.20 -9.44 11.84
C ALA A 74 -8.36 -8.83 10.43
N ILE A 75 -8.37 -9.64 9.37
CA ILE A 75 -8.45 -9.14 7.98
C ILE A 75 -9.74 -8.32 7.73
N PRO A 76 -10.93 -8.74 8.14
CA PRO A 76 -12.14 -7.94 7.96
C PRO A 76 -12.02 -6.56 8.60
N SER A 77 -11.48 -6.47 9.82
CA SER A 77 -11.23 -5.20 10.50
C SER A 77 -10.18 -4.35 9.81
N LEU A 78 -9.11 -4.96 9.28
CA LEU A 78 -8.10 -4.27 8.50
C LEU A 78 -8.70 -3.66 7.22
N VAL A 79 -9.51 -4.42 6.50
CA VAL A 79 -10.19 -3.94 5.28
C VAL A 79 -11.18 -2.82 5.63
N ALA A 80 -12.02 -3.01 6.64
CA ALA A 80 -13.00 -2.03 7.10
C ALA A 80 -12.33 -0.73 7.56
N SER A 81 -11.15 -0.79 8.18
CA SER A 81 -10.41 0.40 8.60
C SER A 81 -10.06 1.36 7.45
N GLY A 82 -10.01 0.86 6.21
CA GLY A 82 -9.61 1.63 5.03
C GLY A 82 -8.13 1.99 4.96
N LEU A 83 -7.29 1.43 5.86
CA LEU A 83 -5.86 1.72 5.90
C LEU A 83 -5.19 1.55 4.54
N LEU A 84 -5.45 0.45 3.85
CA LEU A 84 -4.80 0.13 2.57
C LEU A 84 -5.21 1.10 1.46
N SER A 85 -6.48 1.47 1.39
CA SER A 85 -7.00 2.42 0.39
C SER A 85 -6.49 3.84 0.63
N VAL A 86 -6.51 4.29 1.88
CA VAL A 86 -5.98 5.61 2.27
C VAL A 86 -4.47 5.68 2.01
N ALA A 87 -3.72 4.65 2.41
CA ALA A 87 -2.29 4.61 2.17
C ALA A 87 -1.95 4.60 0.68
N ARG A 88 -2.72 3.89 -0.16
CA ARG A 88 -2.53 3.91 -1.61
C ARG A 88 -2.76 5.29 -2.21
N ARG A 89 -3.77 6.02 -1.73
CA ARG A 89 -4.05 7.39 -2.18
C ARG A 89 -2.90 8.34 -1.84
N ILE A 90 -2.32 8.23 -0.64
CA ILE A 90 -1.28 9.14 -0.14
C ILE A 90 0.10 8.78 -0.70
N TYR A 91 0.46 7.51 -0.69
CA TYR A 91 1.81 7.06 -1.08
C TYR A 91 1.91 6.59 -2.53
N GLY A 92 0.77 6.39 -3.21
CA GLY A 92 0.75 5.82 -4.55
C GLY A 92 1.30 4.39 -4.57
N THR A 93 2.33 4.17 -5.37
CA THR A 93 3.07 2.91 -5.44
C THR A 93 4.48 3.08 -4.87
N LEU A 94 5.05 2.03 -4.32
CA LEU A 94 6.47 2.01 -3.94
C LEU A 94 7.39 1.65 -5.13
N GLY A 95 6.92 1.90 -6.36
CA GLY A 95 7.56 1.50 -7.61
C GLY A 95 7.44 0.00 -7.85
N PRO A 96 7.91 -0.45 -9.02
CA PRO A 96 7.86 -1.86 -9.40
C PRO A 96 8.53 -2.73 -8.34
N ALA A 97 7.82 -3.73 -7.85
CA ALA A 97 8.35 -4.66 -6.86
C ALA A 97 7.38 -5.82 -6.62
N PHE A 98 7.91 -6.99 -6.30
CA PHE A 98 7.13 -8.12 -5.79
C PHE A 98 6.45 -7.79 -4.46
N TYR A 99 7.18 -7.18 -3.53
CA TYR A 99 6.66 -6.67 -2.26
C TYR A 99 6.42 -5.16 -2.38
N GLY A 100 5.19 -4.77 -2.75
CA GLY A 100 4.81 -3.37 -2.91
C GLY A 100 4.28 -2.72 -1.64
N LEU A 101 3.45 -1.68 -1.80
CA LEU A 101 2.90 -0.90 -0.69
C LEU A 101 1.99 -1.74 0.20
N ARG A 102 1.00 -2.42 -0.41
CA ARG A 102 0.03 -3.25 0.32
C ARG A 102 0.75 -4.33 1.13
N THR A 103 1.61 -5.11 0.47
CA THR A 103 2.37 -6.18 1.12
C THR A 103 3.22 -5.64 2.27
N THR A 104 3.85 -4.48 2.11
CA THR A 104 4.65 -3.85 3.15
C THR A 104 3.80 -3.48 4.37
N LEU A 105 2.65 -2.84 4.14
CA LEU A 105 1.74 -2.42 5.23
C LEU A 105 1.14 -3.63 5.94
N VAL A 106 0.66 -4.62 5.20
CA VAL A 106 0.11 -5.86 5.77
C VAL A 106 1.18 -6.59 6.58
N ALA A 107 2.43 -6.64 6.10
CA ALA A 107 3.53 -7.23 6.85
C ALA A 107 3.73 -6.52 8.21
N TYR A 108 3.74 -5.19 8.26
CA TYR A 108 3.88 -4.46 9.54
C TYR A 108 2.67 -4.64 10.46
N VAL A 109 1.46 -4.66 9.91
CA VAL A 109 0.25 -4.98 10.70
C VAL A 109 0.35 -6.38 11.29
N LEU A 110 0.76 -7.38 10.48
CA LEU A 110 0.97 -8.75 10.93
C LEU A 110 2.00 -8.84 12.06
N LEU A 111 3.15 -8.16 11.91
CA LEU A 111 4.17 -8.10 12.96
C LEU A 111 3.58 -7.56 14.28
N SER A 112 2.77 -6.50 14.20
CA SER A 112 2.12 -5.91 15.37
C SER A 112 1.12 -6.85 16.02
N LEU A 113 0.28 -7.51 15.23
CA LEU A 113 -0.73 -8.47 15.71
C LEU A 113 -0.10 -9.71 16.34
N LEU A 114 1.01 -10.18 15.78
CA LEU A 114 1.79 -11.30 16.32
C LEU A 114 2.70 -10.90 17.49
N ARG A 115 2.66 -9.64 17.91
CA ARG A 115 3.53 -9.08 18.95
C ARG A 115 5.02 -9.29 18.67
N ILE A 116 5.41 -9.24 17.40
CA ILE A 116 6.79 -9.27 16.97
C ILE A 116 7.32 -7.83 17.04
N PRO A 117 8.10 -7.45 18.06
CA PRO A 117 8.38 -6.06 18.39
C PRO A 117 9.32 -5.38 17.39
N ARG A 118 10.10 -6.17 16.69
CA ARG A 118 11.10 -5.69 15.72
C ARG A 118 11.14 -6.60 14.49
N PRO A 119 11.39 -6.05 13.30
CA PRO A 119 11.56 -6.88 12.09
C PRO A 119 12.65 -7.94 12.22
N GLU A 120 13.66 -7.72 13.08
CA GLU A 120 14.75 -8.66 13.34
C GLU A 120 14.27 -9.99 13.92
N ASN A 121 13.21 -9.95 14.71
CA ASN A 121 12.62 -11.14 15.32
C ASN A 121 11.89 -12.04 14.28
N LEU A 122 11.73 -11.57 13.03
CA LEU A 122 11.27 -12.44 11.94
C LEU A 122 12.17 -13.67 11.72
N LYS A 123 13.43 -13.59 12.10
CA LYS A 123 14.36 -14.74 12.01
C LYS A 123 13.92 -15.95 12.85
N GLU A 124 13.11 -15.70 13.86
CA GLU A 124 12.58 -16.74 14.77
C GLU A 124 11.38 -17.49 14.15
N HIS A 125 10.96 -17.09 12.95
CA HIS A 125 9.78 -17.63 12.28
C HIS A 125 10.12 -18.12 10.89
N ALA A 126 9.52 -19.24 10.49
CA ALA A 126 9.66 -19.75 9.12
C ALA A 126 9.07 -18.75 8.11
N PRO A 127 9.85 -18.24 7.14
CA PRO A 127 9.38 -17.24 6.20
C PRO A 127 8.20 -17.68 5.35
N GLY A 128 8.12 -18.99 5.02
CA GLY A 128 7.02 -19.57 4.27
C GLY A 128 5.72 -19.58 5.06
N ASP A 129 5.74 -19.88 6.35
CA ASP A 129 4.54 -19.89 7.19
C ASP A 129 3.93 -18.49 7.31
N LEU A 130 4.75 -17.49 7.57
CA LEU A 130 4.28 -16.10 7.58
C LEU A 130 3.88 -15.61 6.18
N GLY A 131 4.54 -16.10 5.14
CA GLY A 131 4.18 -15.82 3.75
C GLY A 131 2.77 -16.29 3.43
N ARG A 132 2.42 -17.54 3.79
CA ARG A 132 1.07 -18.10 3.58
C ARG A 132 -0.03 -17.26 4.21
N ILE A 133 0.21 -16.68 5.39
CA ILE A 133 -0.75 -15.80 6.06
C ILE A 133 -1.04 -14.54 5.24
N VAL A 134 -0.06 -14.00 4.53
CA VAL A 134 -0.24 -12.82 3.67
C VAL A 134 -0.53 -13.15 2.21
N GLY A 135 -0.72 -14.42 1.89
CA GLY A 135 -1.00 -14.90 0.53
C GLY A 135 0.21 -14.87 -0.40
N LEU A 136 1.40 -15.09 0.15
CA LEU A 136 2.66 -15.12 -0.59
C LEU A 136 3.42 -16.42 -0.30
N ASP A 137 4.35 -16.77 -1.18
CA ASP A 137 5.26 -17.92 -1.00
C ASP A 137 6.15 -17.77 0.24
N ARG A 138 6.55 -16.54 0.54
CA ARG A 138 7.36 -16.21 1.72
C ARG A 138 7.20 -14.75 2.14
N MET A 139 7.44 -14.50 3.41
CA MET A 139 7.46 -13.15 3.99
C MET A 139 8.67 -12.35 3.46
N PRO A 140 8.54 -11.02 3.28
CA PRO A 140 9.68 -10.17 2.95
C PRO A 140 10.79 -10.27 4.00
N GLU A 141 12.02 -10.32 3.53
CA GLU A 141 13.19 -10.26 4.42
C GLU A 141 13.27 -8.92 5.17
N ILE A 142 13.91 -8.96 6.33
CA ILE A 142 14.14 -7.79 7.21
C ILE A 142 14.74 -6.61 6.43
N LYS A 143 15.74 -6.89 5.60
CA LYS A 143 16.42 -5.89 4.76
C LYS A 143 15.44 -5.19 3.80
N THR A 144 14.54 -5.98 3.23
CA THR A 144 13.49 -5.49 2.33
C THR A 144 12.48 -4.62 3.08
N LEU A 145 11.98 -5.08 4.24
CA LEU A 145 11.06 -4.30 5.05
C LEU A 145 11.66 -2.96 5.48
N ARG A 146 12.89 -2.95 5.97
CA ARG A 146 13.61 -1.72 6.35
C ARG A 146 13.76 -0.75 5.17
N ARG A 147 14.14 -1.25 4.00
CA ARG A 147 14.28 -0.44 2.78
C ARG A 147 12.92 0.18 2.38
N LYS A 148 11.84 -0.61 2.44
CA LYS A 148 10.48 -0.13 2.14
C LYS A 148 10.01 0.90 3.16
N LEU A 149 10.25 0.68 4.45
CA LEU A 149 9.94 1.66 5.50
C LEU A 149 10.71 2.98 5.30
N ALA A 150 12.01 2.89 5.00
CA ALA A 150 12.80 4.07 4.70
C ALA A 150 12.28 4.84 3.46
N ARG A 151 11.74 4.14 2.46
CA ARG A 151 11.10 4.76 1.30
C ARG A 151 9.80 5.47 1.69
N LEU A 152 8.93 4.82 2.48
CA LEU A 152 7.71 5.45 3.02
C LEU A 152 8.05 6.71 3.84
N ALA A 153 9.07 6.65 4.68
CA ALA A 153 9.51 7.80 5.47
C ALA A 153 9.97 8.99 4.60
N ARG A 154 10.64 8.73 3.47
CA ARG A 154 11.05 9.78 2.52
C ARG A 154 9.86 10.48 1.85
N LEU A 155 8.76 9.77 1.64
CA LEU A 155 7.53 10.34 1.05
C LEU A 155 6.78 11.28 2.00
N LYS A 156 7.18 11.33 3.29
CA LYS A 156 6.65 12.26 4.31
C LYS A 156 5.12 12.24 4.49
N GLY A 157 4.44 11.20 4.03
CA GLY A 157 2.97 11.08 4.07
C GLY A 157 2.39 10.61 5.41
N SER A 158 3.21 10.41 6.45
CA SER A 158 2.76 9.82 7.72
C SER A 158 1.76 10.69 8.48
N GLN A 159 1.94 12.01 8.47
CA GLN A 159 1.03 12.94 9.11
C GLN A 159 -0.33 12.94 8.40
N GLU A 160 -0.33 13.02 7.07
CA GLU A 160 -1.54 12.97 6.26
C GLU A 160 -2.28 11.64 6.44
N LEU A 161 -1.56 10.52 6.43
CA LEU A 161 -2.14 9.20 6.72
C LEU A 161 -2.82 9.19 8.10
N GLY A 162 -2.14 9.68 9.14
CA GLY A 162 -2.69 9.75 10.49
C GLY A 162 -3.96 10.60 10.56
N GLN A 163 -3.93 11.78 9.96
CA GLN A 163 -5.10 12.69 9.92
C GLN A 163 -6.28 12.07 9.19
N GLU A 164 -6.05 11.46 8.03
CA GLU A 164 -7.11 10.86 7.24
C GLU A 164 -7.73 9.64 7.92
N MET A 165 -6.91 8.82 8.56
CA MET A 165 -7.39 7.69 9.37
C MET A 165 -8.20 8.18 10.58
N ALA A 166 -7.79 9.28 11.22
CA ALA A 166 -8.54 9.87 12.31
C ALA A 166 -9.89 10.42 11.83
N ARG A 167 -9.91 11.20 10.74
CA ARG A 167 -11.16 11.73 10.15
C ARG A 167 -12.13 10.61 9.80
N ARG A 168 -11.66 9.55 9.17
CA ARG A 168 -12.47 8.39 8.83
C ARG A 168 -13.06 7.75 10.07
N ARG A 169 -12.26 7.53 11.10
CA ARG A 169 -12.71 6.92 12.35
C ARG A 169 -13.75 7.80 13.08
N ILE A 170 -13.59 9.11 13.04
CA ILE A 170 -14.57 10.06 13.58
C ILE A 170 -15.88 9.99 12.79
N ALA A 171 -15.81 9.99 11.46
CA ALA A 171 -16.99 9.90 10.60
C ALA A 171 -17.76 8.60 10.80
N GLU A 172 -17.07 7.48 10.97
CA GLU A 172 -17.69 6.16 11.19
C GLU A 172 -18.37 6.02 12.57
N ARG A 173 -17.81 6.67 13.61
CA ARG A 173 -18.26 6.51 15.00
C ARG A 173 -19.11 7.68 15.51
N GLY A 174 -19.14 8.81 14.81
CA GLY A 174 -19.98 9.96 15.09
C GLY A 174 -20.03 10.37 16.57
N ARG A 175 -21.20 10.33 17.15
CA ARG A 175 -21.46 10.79 18.55
C ARG A 175 -20.77 9.98 19.64
N LEU A 176 -20.19 8.81 19.34
CA LEU A 176 -19.46 8.01 20.33
C LEU A 176 -18.14 8.67 20.76
N PHE A 177 -17.66 9.69 20.04
CA PHE A 177 -16.50 10.48 20.40
C PHE A 177 -16.86 11.77 21.17
N GLY A 178 -17.75 11.68 22.15
CA GLY A 178 -18.10 12.83 22.99
C GLY A 178 -16.96 13.41 23.82
N PHE A 179 -15.94 12.59 24.09
CA PHE A 179 -14.75 12.97 24.87
C PHE A 179 -13.47 12.52 24.19
N LEU A 180 -12.51 13.44 24.08
CA LEU A 180 -11.16 13.14 23.64
C LEU A 180 -10.22 13.23 24.84
N TYR A 181 -9.65 12.08 25.26
CA TYR A 181 -8.60 12.05 26.24
C TYR A 181 -7.25 12.14 25.53
N ILE A 182 -6.47 13.16 25.86
CA ILE A 182 -5.12 13.36 25.32
C ILE A 182 -4.13 13.03 26.42
N ASP A 183 -3.38 11.94 26.23
CA ASP A 183 -2.31 11.53 27.12
C ASP A 183 -0.94 11.78 26.49
N GLY A 184 -0.02 12.29 27.27
CA GLY A 184 1.37 12.53 26.86
C GLY A 184 2.20 11.28 27.08
N HIS A 185 2.79 10.76 26.01
CA HIS A 185 3.70 9.63 26.08
C HIS A 185 5.13 10.04 25.75
N VAL A 186 6.04 9.93 26.73
CA VAL A 186 7.47 10.20 26.51
C VAL A 186 8.18 8.89 26.16
N ARG A 187 8.85 8.88 25.02
CA ARG A 187 9.68 7.76 24.59
C ARG A 187 11.13 8.21 24.49
N ALA A 188 12.00 7.61 25.28
CA ALA A 188 13.43 7.86 25.18
C ALA A 188 13.95 7.44 23.78
N TYR A 189 14.65 8.36 23.13
CA TYR A 189 15.29 8.11 21.85
C TYR A 189 16.76 7.81 22.05
N HIS A 190 17.16 6.60 21.67
CA HIS A 190 18.56 6.15 21.78
C HIS A 190 19.27 6.15 20.43
N GLY A 191 18.72 6.78 19.41
CA GLY A 191 19.31 6.86 18.08
C GLY A 191 20.40 7.92 17.97
N LYS A 192 21.27 7.77 16.96
CA LYS A 192 22.37 8.71 16.67
C LYS A 192 21.94 9.95 15.88
N ARG A 193 20.74 9.97 15.31
CA ARG A 193 20.24 11.11 14.52
C ARG A 193 19.54 12.11 15.42
N ARG A 194 19.75 13.41 15.18
CA ARG A 194 18.96 14.45 15.83
C ARG A 194 17.49 14.36 15.38
N ILE A 195 16.58 14.37 16.34
CA ILE A 195 15.16 14.48 16.08
C ILE A 195 14.82 15.97 16.10
N ALA A 196 14.09 16.45 15.07
CA ALA A 196 13.54 17.81 15.10
C ALA A 196 12.57 17.92 16.29
N LYS A 197 12.69 19.03 17.03
CA LYS A 197 11.76 19.39 18.11
C LYS A 197 10.47 19.93 17.51
#